data_a5174ab47847135bd5fafb72368a7fe5
#
_entry.id   a5174ab47847135bd5fafb72368a7fe5
#
_cell.length_a   1.000
_cell.length_b   1.000
_cell.length_c   1.000
_cell.angle_alpha   90.00
_cell.angle_beta   90.00
_cell.angle_gamma   90.00
#
_symmetry.space_group_name_H-M   'P 1'
#
loop_
_entity.id
_entity.type
_entity.pdbx_description
1 polymer ?
#
loop_
_entity_poly.entity_id
_entity_poly.type
_entity_poly.pdbx_seq_one_letter_code
_entity_poly.pdbx_strand_id
1 'polypeptide(L)'
;MERFFAIRLRNPNGIQQMNTHPNRTTDWHHYLPAPDPTTRSFFYLTSAGRCTVQPHDPYPKEPHPRLYHFSWSEGRVLPEFLLLLVTQGRGFFESERGSRMRVSAGQVLMLPPNRWHRYRPDPEVGWTEKWLHFDGVIAHQLFAEEWMQSVGPVVTLRNFRSMEVRLDRLMQTIQENLDASSSFFAVEALGVVAAVMREASKSSRAARLDKKAADSVVAAAIDYIWTRGRNVLGVPEVADALGLSRRTLERHMLTVRGHSVLDEIIDCRFSRAERLLRSTNLPLKVIVSLSGFGSLENMRQVFVAKTRLSPSGYRQLHGRVPVRS
;
A
#
# COMPACT_ATOMS: atom_id res chain seq x y z
N MET A 1 1.08 25.38 -20.68
CA MET A 1 1.20 26.61 -19.85
C MET A 1 0.06 26.59 -18.87
N GLU A 2 0.14 25.78 -17.83
CA GLU A 2 -0.89 25.69 -16.79
C GLU A 2 -0.25 26.01 -15.44
N ARG A 3 -0.81 27.04 -14.82
CA ARG A 3 -0.35 27.61 -13.56
C ARG A 3 -0.74 26.69 -12.40
N PHE A 4 0.23 26.10 -11.74
CA PHE A 4 0.02 25.50 -10.44
C PHE A 4 -0.04 26.57 -9.36
N PHE A 5 -1.22 26.77 -8.79
CA PHE A 5 -1.44 27.62 -7.63
C PHE A 5 -0.84 26.94 -6.39
N ALA A 6 0.20 27.56 -5.82
CA ALA A 6 0.65 27.24 -4.48
C ALA A 6 -0.42 27.74 -3.48
N ILE A 7 -1.22 26.83 -2.94
CA ILE A 7 -2.15 27.14 -1.87
C ILE A 7 -1.35 27.24 -0.56
N ARG A 8 -1.11 28.46 -0.13
CA ARG A 8 -0.62 28.80 1.19
C ARG A 8 -1.77 28.60 2.20
N LEU A 9 -1.87 27.44 2.81
CA LEU A 9 -2.79 27.21 3.92
C LEU A 9 -2.17 27.85 5.20
N ARG A 10 -2.49 29.11 5.45
CA ARG A 10 -2.38 29.69 6.79
C ARG A 10 -3.57 29.20 7.61
N ASN A 11 -3.32 28.42 8.64
CA ASN A 11 -4.30 28.11 9.66
C ASN A 11 -4.28 29.23 10.72
N PRO A 12 -5.35 30.03 10.91
CA PRO A 12 -5.33 31.17 11.84
C PRO A 12 -5.65 30.83 13.30
N ASN A 13 -5.82 29.59 13.68
CA ASN A 13 -6.14 29.22 15.05
C ASN A 13 -5.14 28.19 15.60
N GLY A 14 -3.94 28.68 15.93
CA GLY A 14 -3.01 27.99 16.81
C GLY A 14 -3.50 28.07 18.27
N ILE A 15 -3.24 27.00 19.02
CA ILE A 15 -3.44 26.78 20.45
C ILE A 15 -4.72 26.03 20.77
N GLN A 16 -4.71 24.72 20.59
CA GLN A 16 -5.54 23.83 21.38
C GLN A 16 -4.83 23.51 22.69
N GLN A 17 -5.55 23.79 23.78
CA GLN A 17 -5.12 23.55 25.16
C GLN A 17 -4.71 22.09 25.38
N MET A 18 -3.52 21.91 25.92
CA MET A 18 -3.00 20.63 26.39
C MET A 18 -3.85 20.11 27.56
N ASN A 19 -4.65 19.09 27.30
CA ASN A 19 -5.19 18.25 28.37
C ASN A 19 -4.10 17.25 28.78
N THR A 20 -3.44 17.56 29.90
CA THR A 20 -2.41 16.70 30.51
C THR A 20 -3.06 15.53 31.25
N HIS A 21 -3.24 14.39 30.56
CA HIS A 21 -3.32 13.10 31.21
C HIS A 21 -1.98 12.36 31.01
N PRO A 22 -1.30 11.94 32.09
CA PRO A 22 -0.01 11.24 32.00
C PRO A 22 -0.26 9.80 31.51
N ASN A 23 -0.08 9.53 30.26
CA ASN A 23 0.08 8.27 29.52
C ASN A 23 -0.75 8.12 28.23
N ARG A 24 -1.25 9.18 27.62
CA ARG A 24 -1.77 9.12 26.25
C ARG A 24 -0.81 9.86 25.34
N THR A 25 -0.09 9.15 24.50
CA THR A 25 0.55 9.74 23.32
C THR A 25 -0.56 10.37 22.48
N THR A 26 -0.63 11.70 22.47
CA THR A 26 -1.64 12.43 21.69
C THR A 26 -1.45 12.14 20.21
N ASP A 27 -2.55 11.90 19.50
CA ASP A 27 -2.56 11.84 18.04
C ASP A 27 -1.93 13.13 17.49
N TRP A 28 -1.08 12.98 16.46
CA TRP A 28 -0.36 14.09 15.88
C TRP A 28 0.04 13.75 14.44
N HIS A 29 -0.06 14.73 13.57
CA HIS A 29 0.48 14.64 12.23
C HIS A 29 0.94 15.99 11.71
N HIS A 30 1.90 15.99 10.81
CA HIS A 30 2.42 17.17 10.17
C HIS A 30 2.70 16.90 8.68
N TYR A 31 2.22 17.79 7.82
CA TYR A 31 2.50 17.79 6.40
C TYR A 31 3.61 18.79 6.11
N LEU A 32 4.67 18.31 5.48
CA LEU A 32 5.82 19.12 5.11
C LEU A 32 5.69 19.53 3.63
N PRO A 33 6.04 20.77 3.30
CA PRO A 33 6.03 21.21 1.91
C PRO A 33 7.05 20.40 1.10
N ALA A 34 6.61 19.80 -0.01
CA ALA A 34 7.54 19.15 -0.92
C ALA A 34 8.53 20.18 -1.49
N PRO A 35 9.78 19.79 -1.75
CA PRO A 35 10.73 20.61 -2.46
C PRO A 35 10.21 21.01 -3.84
N ASP A 36 10.78 22.07 -4.42
CA ASP A 36 10.49 22.46 -5.80
C ASP A 36 10.70 21.25 -6.74
N PRO A 37 9.70 20.87 -7.56
CA PRO A 37 9.79 19.74 -8.48
C PRO A 37 10.96 19.82 -9.48
N THR A 38 11.48 21.04 -9.72
CA THR A 38 12.66 21.24 -10.59
C THR A 38 13.97 20.88 -9.89
N THR A 39 13.94 20.79 -8.54
CA THR A 39 15.10 20.40 -7.74
C THR A 39 15.12 18.90 -7.55
N ARG A 40 16.15 18.20 -8.06
CA ARG A 40 16.35 16.77 -7.78
C ARG A 40 16.78 16.60 -6.31
N SER A 41 15.81 16.62 -5.41
CA SER A 41 16.07 16.42 -3.98
C SER A 41 16.48 14.98 -3.71
N PHE A 42 17.57 14.79 -2.96
CA PHE A 42 18.10 13.47 -2.64
C PHE A 42 17.11 12.62 -1.86
N PHE A 43 16.56 13.19 -0.81
CA PHE A 43 15.58 12.57 0.07
C PHE A 43 14.87 13.66 0.86
N TYR A 44 13.56 13.53 1.05
CA TYR A 44 12.77 14.48 1.83
C TYR A 44 11.52 13.81 2.38
N LEU A 45 11.02 14.34 3.48
CA LEU A 45 9.73 13.96 4.05
C LEU A 45 8.61 14.80 3.44
N THR A 46 7.44 14.20 3.27
CA THR A 46 6.21 14.89 2.86
C THR A 46 5.16 14.88 3.97
N SER A 47 5.19 13.90 4.86
CA SER A 47 4.44 13.93 6.11
C SER A 47 5.00 12.96 7.14
N ALA A 48 4.69 13.23 8.41
CA ALA A 48 4.92 12.33 9.52
C ALA A 48 3.76 12.41 10.50
N GLY A 49 3.51 11.32 11.24
CA GLY A 49 2.46 11.35 12.25
C GLY A 49 2.34 10.06 13.05
N ARG A 50 1.52 10.16 14.07
CA ARG A 50 1.08 9.03 14.91
C ARG A 50 -0.41 9.15 15.19
N CYS A 51 -1.09 8.02 15.25
CA CYS A 51 -2.51 7.95 15.56
C CYS A 51 -2.81 6.69 16.37
N THR A 52 -3.66 6.82 17.38
CA THR A 52 -4.22 5.70 18.13
C THR A 52 -5.70 5.58 17.82
N VAL A 53 -6.08 4.47 17.21
CA VAL A 53 -7.46 4.14 16.86
C VAL A 53 -7.95 3.10 17.86
N GLN A 54 -8.96 3.46 18.66
CA GLN A 54 -9.57 2.56 19.64
C GLN A 54 -10.52 1.56 18.93
N PRO A 55 -10.89 0.45 19.59
CA PRO A 55 -11.99 -0.37 19.10
C PRO A 55 -13.23 0.47 18.77
N HIS A 56 -13.82 0.20 17.61
CA HIS A 56 -15.01 0.87 17.06
C HIS A 56 -14.85 2.35 16.66
N ASP A 57 -13.66 2.93 16.81
CA ASP A 57 -13.38 4.27 16.25
C ASP A 57 -13.49 4.24 14.71
N PRO A 58 -13.94 5.33 14.08
CA PRO A 58 -13.87 5.47 12.63
C PRO A 58 -12.41 5.49 12.15
N TYR A 59 -12.16 5.01 10.94
CA TYR A 59 -10.84 5.09 10.33
C TYR A 59 -10.92 5.54 8.87
N PRO A 60 -10.19 6.60 8.48
CA PRO A 60 -9.35 7.46 9.35
C PRO A 60 -10.16 8.25 10.36
N LYS A 61 -9.57 8.62 11.49
CA LYS A 61 -10.23 9.37 12.58
C LYS A 61 -10.57 10.79 12.18
N GLU A 62 -9.71 11.40 11.39
CA GLU A 62 -9.84 12.78 10.93
C GLU A 62 -9.76 12.84 9.40
N PRO A 63 -10.43 13.83 8.78
CA PRO A 63 -10.30 14.04 7.35
C PRO A 63 -8.86 14.48 7.00
N HIS A 64 -8.27 13.81 6.05
CA HIS A 64 -6.96 14.14 5.50
C HIS A 64 -7.10 15.03 4.24
N PRO A 65 -6.07 15.80 3.88
CA PRO A 65 -6.02 16.49 2.60
C PRO A 65 -6.36 15.57 1.43
N ARG A 66 -6.87 16.12 0.34
CA ARG A 66 -7.38 15.33 -0.80
C ARG A 66 -6.40 14.25 -1.30
N LEU A 67 -5.10 14.55 -1.30
CA LEU A 67 -4.06 13.61 -1.71
C LEU A 67 -4.00 12.37 -0.80
N TYR A 68 -4.24 12.55 0.47
CA TYR A 68 -4.18 11.51 1.51
C TYR A 68 -5.56 10.97 1.88
N HIS A 69 -6.61 11.44 1.18
CA HIS A 69 -7.96 10.95 1.42
C HIS A 69 -8.02 9.43 1.22
N PHE A 70 -8.63 8.76 2.17
CA PHE A 70 -8.70 7.31 2.20
C PHE A 70 -10.09 6.87 2.64
N SER A 71 -10.63 5.88 1.93
CA SER A 71 -11.75 5.08 2.42
C SER A 71 -11.43 3.60 2.23
N TRP A 72 -11.92 2.77 3.13
CA TRP A 72 -11.70 1.32 3.00
C TRP A 72 -12.32 0.76 1.71
N SER A 73 -13.45 1.28 1.27
CA SER A 73 -14.13 0.83 0.04
C SER A 73 -13.32 1.11 -1.23
N GLU A 74 -12.62 2.23 -1.28
CA GLU A 74 -11.92 2.68 -2.49
C GLU A 74 -10.42 2.34 -2.47
N GLY A 75 -9.81 2.31 -1.29
CA GLY A 75 -8.36 2.32 -1.16
C GLY A 75 -7.76 3.61 -1.69
N ARG A 76 -6.47 3.61 -1.93
CA ARG A 76 -5.77 4.78 -2.49
C ARG A 76 -4.52 4.41 -3.29
N VAL A 77 -4.04 5.36 -4.06
CA VAL A 77 -2.71 5.36 -4.70
C VAL A 77 -2.01 6.62 -4.23
N LEU A 78 -0.84 6.48 -3.62
CA LEU A 78 0.01 7.59 -3.21
C LEU A 78 1.12 7.80 -4.23
N PRO A 79 1.52 9.05 -4.53
CA PRO A 79 2.62 9.33 -5.45
C PRO A 79 4.01 9.17 -4.79
N GLU A 80 4.07 8.92 -3.51
CA GLU A 80 5.25 8.88 -2.65
C GLU A 80 5.35 7.58 -1.88
N PHE A 81 6.47 7.33 -1.22
CA PHE A 81 6.69 6.17 -0.37
C PHE A 81 6.00 6.34 0.98
N LEU A 82 5.49 5.23 1.53
CA LEU A 82 4.96 5.15 2.88
C LEU A 82 5.73 4.11 3.70
N LEU A 83 6.14 4.50 4.90
CA LEU A 83 6.55 3.62 5.98
C LEU A 83 5.58 3.81 7.14
N LEU A 84 4.85 2.75 7.52
CA LEU A 84 3.89 2.78 8.62
C LEU A 84 4.19 1.65 9.59
N LEU A 85 4.56 1.98 10.81
CA LEU A 85 4.81 1.05 11.91
C LEU A 85 3.55 0.91 12.77
N VAL A 86 3.05 -0.31 12.93
CA VAL A 86 2.04 -0.64 13.94
C VAL A 86 2.76 -0.93 15.24
N THR A 87 2.49 -0.13 16.28
CA THR A 87 3.16 -0.26 17.59
C THR A 87 2.32 -1.03 18.60
N GLN A 88 0.99 -1.00 18.46
CA GLN A 88 0.03 -1.74 19.29
C GLN A 88 -1.15 -2.19 18.44
N GLY A 89 -1.83 -3.24 18.87
CA GLY A 89 -3.04 -3.75 18.21
C GLY A 89 -2.76 -4.49 16.92
N ARG A 90 -3.73 -4.52 16.04
CA ARG A 90 -3.67 -5.21 14.75
C ARG A 90 -4.67 -4.64 13.75
N GLY A 91 -4.50 -5.01 12.48
CA GLY A 91 -5.40 -4.61 11.41
C GLY A 91 -5.22 -5.44 10.15
N PHE A 92 -5.62 -4.85 9.05
CA PHE A 92 -5.62 -5.49 7.74
C PHE A 92 -4.97 -4.57 6.70
N PHE A 93 -4.26 -5.20 5.77
CA PHE A 93 -3.67 -4.57 4.61
C PHE A 93 -4.04 -5.36 3.34
N GLU A 94 -4.30 -4.65 2.27
CA GLU A 94 -4.53 -5.22 0.92
C GLU A 94 -3.81 -4.38 -0.13
N SER A 95 -3.28 -5.05 -1.15
CA SER A 95 -2.65 -4.42 -2.31
C SER A 95 -3.09 -5.10 -3.60
N GLU A 96 -2.76 -4.52 -4.75
CA GLU A 96 -3.03 -5.13 -6.06
C GLU A 96 -2.46 -6.55 -6.22
N ARG A 97 -1.39 -6.87 -5.48
CA ARG A 97 -0.61 -8.10 -5.65
C ARG A 97 -1.02 -9.23 -4.71
N GLY A 98 -2.01 -9.05 -3.89
CA GLY A 98 -2.32 -10.09 -2.92
C GLY A 98 -3.68 -10.00 -2.26
N SER A 99 -4.01 -11.08 -1.57
CA SER A 99 -5.15 -11.16 -0.68
C SER A 99 -4.92 -10.35 0.59
N ARG A 100 -5.99 -10.15 1.34
CA ARG A 100 -5.95 -9.50 2.64
C ARG A 100 -4.90 -10.12 3.56
N MET A 101 -3.99 -9.31 4.04
CA MET A 101 -2.96 -9.66 5.02
C MET A 101 -3.32 -9.08 6.39
N ARG A 102 -3.06 -9.83 7.45
CA ARG A 102 -3.09 -9.28 8.82
C ARG A 102 -1.80 -8.51 9.08
N VAL A 103 -1.93 -7.38 9.76
CA VAL A 103 -0.81 -6.57 10.23
C VAL A 103 -0.96 -6.39 11.74
N SER A 104 0.10 -6.59 12.48
CA SER A 104 0.10 -6.58 13.96
C SER A 104 1.25 -5.73 14.50
N ALA A 105 1.21 -5.45 15.79
CA ALA A 105 2.27 -4.75 16.49
C ALA A 105 3.65 -5.33 16.18
N GLY A 106 4.63 -4.47 15.93
CA GLY A 106 5.98 -4.84 15.51
C GLY A 106 6.15 -5.05 14.01
N GLN A 107 5.11 -4.82 13.22
CA GLN A 107 5.18 -4.89 11.76
C GLN A 107 5.13 -3.49 11.12
N VAL A 108 5.81 -3.37 9.99
CA VAL A 108 5.89 -2.16 9.17
C VAL A 108 5.27 -2.43 7.81
N LEU A 109 4.39 -1.55 7.36
CA LEU A 109 4.03 -1.44 5.96
C LEU A 109 5.09 -0.58 5.25
N MET A 110 5.69 -1.13 4.18
CA MET A 110 6.61 -0.42 3.28
C MET A 110 5.98 -0.38 1.89
N LEU A 111 5.48 0.76 1.50
CA LEU A 111 4.70 0.89 0.26
C LEU A 111 5.41 1.84 -0.71
N PRO A 112 5.75 1.37 -1.92
CA PRO A 112 6.29 2.21 -2.97
C PRO A 112 5.20 3.09 -3.59
N PRO A 113 5.58 4.19 -4.26
CA PRO A 113 4.64 5.07 -4.94
C PRO A 113 3.88 4.37 -6.07
N ASN A 114 2.75 4.95 -6.43
CA ASN A 114 1.93 4.56 -7.58
C ASN A 114 1.42 3.11 -7.52
N ARG A 115 1.25 2.57 -6.31
CA ARG A 115 0.64 1.26 -6.07
C ARG A 115 -0.66 1.42 -5.31
N TRP A 116 -1.70 0.79 -5.82
CA TRP A 116 -2.97 0.75 -5.11
C TRP A 116 -2.84 -0.07 -3.83
N HIS A 117 -3.37 0.45 -2.74
CA HIS A 117 -3.41 -0.22 -1.45
C HIS A 117 -4.56 0.28 -0.59
N ARG A 118 -4.89 -0.52 0.42
CA ARG A 118 -5.74 -0.11 1.53
C ARG A 118 -5.31 -0.81 2.80
N TYR A 119 -5.49 -0.14 3.91
CA TYR A 119 -5.26 -0.69 5.24
C TYR A 119 -6.18 -0.04 6.25
N ARG A 120 -6.44 -0.74 7.34
CA ARG A 120 -7.22 -0.23 8.48
C ARG A 120 -6.95 -1.06 9.72
N PRO A 121 -7.17 -0.52 10.95
CA PRO A 121 -7.24 -1.32 12.16
C PRO A 121 -8.36 -2.36 12.09
N ASP A 122 -8.17 -3.45 12.85
CA ASP A 122 -9.25 -4.39 13.17
C ASP A 122 -10.29 -3.62 14.00
N PRO A 123 -11.57 -3.51 13.59
CA PRO A 123 -12.57 -2.73 14.31
C PRO A 123 -12.78 -3.16 15.76
N GLU A 124 -12.55 -4.44 16.08
CA GLU A 124 -12.75 -4.99 17.42
C GLU A 124 -11.52 -4.78 18.33
N VAL A 125 -10.37 -4.40 17.79
CA VAL A 125 -9.12 -4.34 18.54
C VAL A 125 -8.49 -2.95 18.52
N GLY A 126 -8.61 -2.25 17.38
CA GLY A 126 -7.90 -1.01 17.15
C GLY A 126 -6.40 -1.22 16.92
N TRP A 127 -5.67 -0.14 16.73
CA TRP A 127 -4.21 -0.12 16.69
C TRP A 127 -3.62 1.26 17.03
N THR A 128 -2.32 1.28 17.29
CA THR A 128 -1.51 2.51 17.30
C THR A 128 -0.52 2.45 16.16
N GLU A 129 -0.51 3.48 15.32
CA GLU A 129 0.37 3.59 14.16
C GLU A 129 1.26 4.83 14.23
N LYS A 130 2.45 4.73 13.63
CA LYS A 130 3.39 5.82 13.37
C LYS A 130 3.83 5.74 11.92
N TRP A 131 3.81 6.86 11.20
CA TRP A 131 4.13 6.84 9.77
C TRP A 131 5.07 7.96 9.35
N LEU A 132 5.75 7.69 8.23
CA LEU A 132 6.51 8.66 7.45
C LEU A 132 6.08 8.50 5.99
N HIS A 133 5.74 9.61 5.34
CA HIS A 133 5.72 9.71 3.90
C HIS A 133 6.99 10.41 3.43
N PHE A 134 7.60 9.91 2.37
CA PHE A 134 8.88 10.43 1.89
C PHE A 134 9.04 10.18 0.39
N ASP A 135 9.95 10.93 -0.22
CA ASP A 135 10.32 10.73 -1.62
C ASP A 135 11.78 11.19 -1.84
N GLY A 136 12.26 11.12 -3.07
CA GLY A 136 13.57 11.54 -3.51
C GLY A 136 14.37 10.46 -4.23
N VAL A 137 15.44 10.89 -4.88
CA VAL A 137 16.27 10.03 -5.74
C VAL A 137 16.79 8.80 -4.99
N ILE A 138 17.24 8.97 -3.75
CA ILE A 138 17.75 7.86 -2.92
C ILE A 138 16.64 6.87 -2.59
N ALA A 139 15.42 7.34 -2.27
CA ALA A 139 14.31 6.44 -2.00
C ALA A 139 14.01 5.56 -3.22
N HIS A 140 13.91 6.14 -4.40
CA HIS A 140 13.71 5.39 -5.64
C HIS A 140 14.83 4.39 -5.92
N GLN A 141 16.09 4.78 -5.74
CA GLN A 141 17.24 3.88 -5.92
C GLN A 141 17.21 2.70 -4.94
N LEU A 142 16.98 2.96 -3.66
CA LEU A 142 16.91 1.92 -2.63
C LEU A 142 15.78 0.90 -2.89
N PHE A 143 14.61 1.38 -3.31
CA PHE A 143 13.48 0.51 -3.62
C PHE A 143 13.59 -0.19 -4.98
N ALA A 144 14.46 0.27 -5.88
CA ALA A 144 14.76 -0.40 -7.14
C ALA A 144 15.74 -1.56 -6.99
N GLU A 145 16.46 -1.67 -5.88
CA GLU A 145 17.40 -2.76 -5.60
C GLU A 145 16.72 -4.13 -5.72
N GLU A 146 17.39 -5.08 -6.39
CA GLU A 146 16.83 -6.41 -6.68
C GLU A 146 16.35 -7.14 -5.41
N TRP A 147 17.09 -7.04 -4.32
CA TRP A 147 16.71 -7.65 -3.05
C TRP A 147 15.45 -7.04 -2.44
N MET A 148 15.20 -5.73 -2.65
CA MET A 148 13.98 -5.05 -2.21
C MET A 148 12.76 -5.53 -2.99
N GLN A 149 12.91 -5.86 -4.26
CA GLN A 149 11.82 -6.42 -5.06
C GLN A 149 11.29 -7.75 -4.51
N SER A 150 12.11 -8.45 -3.73
CA SER A 150 11.73 -9.71 -3.06
C SER A 150 11.12 -9.49 -1.67
N VAL A 151 11.15 -8.27 -1.12
CA VAL A 151 10.55 -7.94 0.16
C VAL A 151 9.06 -7.65 -0.04
N GLY A 152 8.23 -8.34 0.73
CA GLY A 152 6.78 -8.06 0.74
C GLY A 152 6.46 -6.70 1.37
N PRO A 153 5.24 -6.20 1.17
CA PRO A 153 4.81 -4.91 1.70
C PRO A 153 4.72 -4.88 3.23
N VAL A 154 4.66 -6.03 3.88
CA VAL A 154 4.59 -6.18 5.35
C VAL A 154 5.91 -6.78 5.86
N VAL A 155 6.63 -6.02 6.67
CA VAL A 155 7.92 -6.41 7.23
C VAL A 155 7.78 -6.57 8.74
N THR A 156 8.18 -7.73 9.29
CA THR A 156 8.25 -7.95 10.73
C THR A 156 9.60 -7.50 11.26
N LEU A 157 9.60 -6.60 12.23
CA LEU A 157 10.82 -6.11 12.88
C LEU A 157 11.18 -6.98 14.09
N ARG A 158 12.41 -7.49 14.14
CA ARG A 158 12.91 -8.25 15.29
C ARG A 158 13.08 -7.38 16.53
N ASN A 159 13.52 -6.13 16.32
CA ASN A 159 13.70 -5.15 17.38
C ASN A 159 12.85 -3.90 17.10
N PHE A 160 11.51 -4.06 17.12
CA PHE A 160 10.61 -2.96 16.81
C PHE A 160 10.66 -1.81 17.83
N ARG A 161 10.98 -2.10 19.10
CA ARG A 161 11.14 -1.06 20.13
C ARG A 161 12.27 -0.08 19.80
N SER A 162 13.39 -0.56 19.28
CA SER A 162 14.46 0.33 18.84
C SER A 162 14.02 1.19 17.66
N MET A 163 13.19 0.64 16.78
CA MET A 163 12.61 1.39 15.66
C MET A 163 11.60 2.43 16.14
N GLU A 164 10.76 2.06 17.08
CA GLU A 164 9.79 2.97 17.71
C GLU A 164 10.50 4.18 18.33
N VAL A 165 11.57 3.96 19.10
CA VAL A 165 12.38 5.04 19.70
C VAL A 165 12.98 5.96 18.62
N ARG A 166 13.45 5.41 17.49
CA ARG A 166 13.98 6.22 16.39
C ARG A 166 12.90 7.09 15.74
N LEU A 167 11.72 6.53 15.51
CA LEU A 167 10.57 7.28 14.99
C LEU A 167 10.13 8.36 15.97
N ASP A 168 10.09 8.07 17.27
CA ASP A 168 9.72 9.05 18.28
C ASP A 168 10.69 10.23 18.32
N ARG A 169 11.99 9.98 18.24
CA ARG A 169 13.01 11.04 18.15
C ARG A 169 12.82 11.91 16.91
N LEU A 170 12.67 11.27 15.75
CA LEU A 170 12.42 12.01 14.51
C LEU A 170 11.14 12.86 14.60
N MET A 171 10.04 12.30 15.12
CA MET A 171 8.79 13.02 15.32
C MET A 171 8.94 14.18 16.30
N GLN A 172 9.73 14.01 17.36
CA GLN A 172 10.07 15.08 18.28
C GLN A 172 10.88 16.18 17.57
N THR A 173 11.91 15.82 16.81
CA THR A 173 12.68 16.79 16.00
C THR A 173 11.77 17.58 15.05
N ILE A 174 10.80 16.91 14.41
CA ILE A 174 9.84 17.60 13.54
C ILE A 174 8.94 18.55 14.34
N GLN A 175 8.44 18.13 15.51
CA GLN A 175 7.59 18.96 16.37
C GLN A 175 8.32 20.21 16.89
N GLU A 176 9.61 20.10 17.16
CA GLU A 176 10.45 21.21 17.62
C GLU A 176 10.84 22.18 16.49
N ASN A 177 10.67 21.78 15.21
CA ASN A 177 11.13 22.51 14.04
C ASN A 177 10.08 22.55 12.92
N LEU A 178 8.84 22.91 13.24
CA LEU A 178 7.71 22.86 12.30
C LEU A 178 7.87 23.75 11.05
N ASP A 179 8.66 24.79 11.14
CA ASP A 179 8.94 25.71 10.03
C ASP A 179 10.15 25.28 9.18
N ALA A 180 10.84 24.19 9.56
CA ALA A 180 11.98 23.70 8.82
C ALA A 180 11.56 23.09 7.48
N SER A 181 12.47 23.15 6.50
CA SER A 181 12.24 22.52 5.20
C SER A 181 12.18 21.00 5.32
N SER A 182 11.46 20.36 4.43
CA SER A 182 11.31 18.89 4.37
C SER A 182 12.66 18.16 4.26
N SER A 183 13.67 18.78 3.67
CA SER A 183 15.03 18.22 3.56
C SER A 183 15.85 18.34 4.86
N PHE A 184 15.45 19.19 5.79
CA PHE A 184 16.13 19.31 7.10
C PHE A 184 16.13 17.97 7.85
N PHE A 185 15.04 17.21 7.75
CA PHE A 185 14.86 15.92 8.40
C PHE A 185 15.40 14.73 7.59
N ALA A 186 15.96 14.98 6.39
CA ALA A 186 16.30 13.94 5.42
C ALA A 186 17.24 12.86 5.96
N VAL A 187 18.27 13.26 6.69
CA VAL A 187 19.30 12.32 7.19
C VAL A 187 18.73 11.40 8.27
N GLU A 188 17.97 11.95 9.22
CA GLU A 188 17.35 11.16 10.28
C GLU A 188 16.29 10.21 9.72
N ALA A 189 15.44 10.71 8.82
CA ALA A 189 14.40 9.93 8.19
C ALA A 189 14.98 8.82 7.29
N LEU A 190 16.02 9.11 6.52
CA LEU A 190 16.74 8.11 5.74
C LEU A 190 17.37 7.05 6.65
N GLY A 191 17.88 7.45 7.82
CA GLY A 191 18.38 6.53 8.85
C GLY A 191 17.31 5.57 9.37
N VAL A 192 16.06 6.04 9.55
CA VAL A 192 14.90 5.20 9.91
C VAL A 192 14.57 4.24 8.78
N VAL A 193 14.43 4.72 7.55
CA VAL A 193 14.14 3.90 6.37
C VAL A 193 15.21 2.81 6.18
N ALA A 194 16.49 3.17 6.21
CA ALA A 194 17.60 2.25 6.08
C ALA A 194 17.63 1.19 7.20
N ALA A 195 17.21 1.54 8.42
CA ALA A 195 17.11 0.58 9.51
C ALA A 195 15.97 -0.44 9.29
N VAL A 196 14.81 -0.01 8.80
CA VAL A 196 13.71 -0.91 8.41
C VAL A 196 14.14 -1.83 7.27
N MET A 197 14.77 -1.28 6.23
CA MET A 197 15.27 -2.05 5.08
C MET A 197 16.28 -3.12 5.51
N ARG A 198 17.15 -2.81 6.44
CA ARG A 198 18.12 -3.77 7.03
C ARG A 198 17.44 -4.91 7.78
N GLU A 199 16.38 -4.63 8.53
CA GLU A 199 15.57 -5.69 9.17
C GLU A 199 14.79 -6.50 8.13
N ALA A 200 14.23 -5.85 7.11
CA ALA A 200 13.55 -6.51 6.00
C ALA A 200 14.47 -7.50 5.28
N SER A 201 15.71 -7.10 5.00
CA SER A 201 16.70 -7.96 4.35
C SER A 201 17.07 -9.18 5.19
N LYS A 202 17.22 -9.03 6.51
CA LYS A 202 17.49 -10.15 7.42
C LYS A 202 16.28 -11.11 7.50
N SER A 203 15.07 -10.57 7.58
CA SER A 203 13.83 -11.36 7.62
C SER A 203 13.60 -12.12 6.32
N SER A 204 13.84 -11.47 5.18
CA SER A 204 13.80 -12.11 3.86
C SER A 204 14.82 -13.24 3.73
N ARG A 205 16.03 -13.04 4.25
CA ARG A 205 17.11 -14.06 4.22
C ARG A 205 16.80 -15.25 5.13
N ALA A 206 16.24 -15.01 6.31
CA ALA A 206 15.83 -16.09 7.24
C ALA A 206 14.62 -16.86 6.70
N ALA A 207 13.60 -16.18 6.16
CA ALA A 207 12.44 -16.81 5.53
C ALA A 207 12.83 -17.63 4.28
N ARG A 208 13.88 -17.20 3.54
CA ARG A 208 14.46 -17.98 2.45
C ARG A 208 15.12 -19.28 2.90
N LEU A 209 15.69 -19.31 4.09
CA LEU A 209 16.33 -20.50 4.63
C LEU A 209 15.30 -21.51 5.18
N ASP A 210 14.17 -21.04 5.74
CA ASP A 210 13.18 -21.90 6.39
C ASP A 210 12.00 -22.32 5.49
N LYS A 211 11.71 -21.57 4.42
CA LYS A 211 10.64 -21.89 3.48
C LYS A 211 11.16 -22.38 2.15
N LYS A 212 11.68 -23.60 2.14
CA LYS A 212 12.16 -24.28 0.92
C LYS A 212 11.06 -24.41 -0.16
N ALA A 213 11.42 -23.96 -1.35
CA ALA A 213 10.85 -24.30 -2.67
C ALA A 213 9.36 -24.00 -2.92
N ALA A 214 8.41 -24.37 -2.09
CA ALA A 214 6.99 -24.25 -2.39
C ALA A 214 6.49 -22.81 -2.40
N ASP A 215 6.89 -21.99 -1.39
CA ASP A 215 6.44 -20.61 -1.27
C ASP A 215 7.08 -19.68 -2.32
N SER A 216 8.34 -19.96 -2.72
CA SER A 216 8.98 -19.17 -3.77
C SER A 216 8.33 -19.38 -5.15
N VAL A 217 7.91 -20.61 -5.43
CA VAL A 217 7.17 -20.96 -6.66
C VAL A 217 5.82 -20.25 -6.70
N VAL A 218 5.08 -20.29 -5.59
CA VAL A 218 3.77 -19.63 -5.49
C VAL A 218 3.90 -18.11 -5.55
N ALA A 219 4.87 -17.56 -4.87
CA ALA A 219 5.14 -16.11 -4.93
C ALA A 219 5.51 -15.68 -6.35
N ALA A 220 6.36 -16.43 -7.04
CA ALA A 220 6.73 -16.17 -8.43
C ALA A 220 5.51 -16.31 -9.37
N ALA A 221 4.65 -17.30 -9.14
CA ALA A 221 3.43 -17.48 -9.92
C ALA A 221 2.47 -16.29 -9.74
N ILE A 222 2.26 -15.85 -8.51
CA ILE A 222 1.43 -14.68 -8.20
C ILE A 222 2.03 -13.43 -8.85
N ASP A 223 3.31 -13.18 -8.65
CA ASP A 223 3.97 -12.02 -9.26
C ASP A 223 3.85 -12.04 -10.79
N TYR A 224 4.06 -13.18 -11.41
CA TYR A 224 3.90 -13.36 -12.85
C TYR A 224 2.47 -13.06 -13.31
N ILE A 225 1.45 -13.63 -12.62
CA ILE A 225 0.03 -13.41 -12.92
C ILE A 225 -0.32 -11.93 -12.80
N TRP A 226 0.07 -11.28 -11.71
CA TRP A 226 -0.30 -9.89 -11.43
C TRP A 226 0.49 -8.87 -12.27
N THR A 227 1.69 -9.21 -12.68
CA THR A 227 2.51 -8.35 -13.55
C THR A 227 2.11 -8.50 -15.02
N ARG A 228 1.93 -9.74 -15.52
CA ARG A 228 1.68 -10.05 -16.93
C ARG A 228 0.21 -10.23 -17.29
N GLY A 229 -0.70 -10.25 -16.35
CA GLY A 229 -2.13 -10.53 -16.56
C GLY A 229 -2.91 -9.51 -17.41
N ARG A 230 -2.25 -8.60 -18.14
CA ARG A 230 -2.87 -7.82 -19.23
C ARG A 230 -3.10 -8.65 -20.48
N ASN A 231 -2.35 -9.73 -20.66
CA ASN A 231 -2.54 -10.67 -21.74
C ASN A 231 -3.56 -11.73 -21.32
N VAL A 232 -4.16 -12.42 -22.29
CA VAL A 232 -5.00 -13.59 -22.02
C VAL A 232 -4.07 -14.70 -21.53
N LEU A 233 -3.87 -14.75 -20.20
CA LEU A 233 -2.96 -15.66 -19.52
C LEU A 233 -3.76 -16.87 -19.03
N GLY A 234 -3.30 -18.07 -19.33
CA GLY A 234 -3.84 -19.31 -18.78
C GLY A 234 -2.87 -20.01 -17.84
N VAL A 235 -3.32 -21.09 -17.23
CA VAL A 235 -2.51 -21.91 -16.31
C VAL A 235 -1.25 -22.49 -17.00
N PRO A 236 -1.32 -22.94 -18.28
CA PRO A 236 -0.15 -23.44 -18.99
C PRO A 236 0.96 -22.38 -19.10
N GLU A 237 0.61 -21.17 -19.50
CA GLU A 237 1.59 -20.08 -19.69
C GLU A 237 2.28 -19.69 -18.38
N VAL A 238 1.55 -19.74 -17.25
CA VAL A 238 2.15 -19.51 -15.93
C VAL A 238 3.11 -20.64 -15.57
N ALA A 239 2.72 -21.89 -15.82
CA ALA A 239 3.56 -23.05 -15.54
C ALA A 239 4.84 -23.06 -16.38
N ASP A 240 4.71 -22.80 -17.68
CA ASP A 240 5.83 -22.74 -18.62
C ASP A 240 6.82 -21.61 -18.27
N ALA A 241 6.31 -20.44 -17.90
CA ALA A 241 7.14 -19.30 -17.47
C ALA A 241 7.96 -19.60 -16.21
N LEU A 242 7.48 -20.53 -15.38
CA LEU A 242 8.18 -20.95 -14.15
C LEU A 242 8.97 -22.25 -14.32
N GLY A 243 8.98 -22.83 -15.54
CA GLY A 243 9.66 -24.10 -15.81
C GLY A 243 9.04 -25.29 -15.06
N LEU A 244 7.72 -25.28 -14.79
CA LEU A 244 7.01 -26.27 -13.99
C LEU A 244 5.92 -26.98 -14.79
N SER A 245 5.60 -28.23 -14.40
CA SER A 245 4.37 -28.85 -14.88
C SER A 245 3.14 -28.21 -14.24
N ARG A 246 2.01 -28.16 -14.98
CA ARG A 246 0.72 -27.68 -14.43
C ARG A 246 0.38 -28.36 -13.10
N ARG A 247 0.56 -29.68 -13.02
CA ARG A 247 0.26 -30.46 -11.82
C ARG A 247 1.08 -30.01 -10.62
N THR A 248 2.35 -29.68 -10.80
CA THR A 248 3.23 -29.21 -9.75
C THR A 248 2.81 -27.81 -9.27
N LEU A 249 2.54 -26.92 -10.21
CA LEU A 249 2.11 -25.57 -9.90
C LEU A 249 0.76 -25.55 -9.15
N GLU A 250 -0.24 -26.27 -9.65
CA GLU A 250 -1.56 -26.39 -8.99
C GLU A 250 -1.44 -26.96 -7.57
N ARG A 251 -0.65 -28.01 -7.39
CA ARG A 251 -0.42 -28.59 -6.06
C ARG A 251 0.19 -27.56 -5.09
N HIS A 252 1.17 -26.76 -5.52
CA HIS A 252 1.79 -25.73 -4.70
C HIS A 252 0.79 -24.62 -4.37
N MET A 253 0.02 -24.15 -5.36
CA MET A 253 -1.00 -23.12 -5.13
C MET A 253 -2.05 -23.59 -4.12
N LEU A 254 -2.61 -24.78 -4.28
CA LEU A 254 -3.58 -25.36 -3.35
C LEU A 254 -3.01 -25.50 -1.93
N THR A 255 -1.75 -25.95 -1.81
CA THR A 255 -1.10 -26.16 -0.50
C THR A 255 -0.84 -24.83 0.22
N VAL A 256 -0.38 -23.80 -0.50
CA VAL A 256 0.06 -22.54 0.09
C VAL A 256 -1.09 -21.52 0.17
N ARG A 257 -1.98 -21.49 -0.83
CA ARG A 257 -3.03 -20.47 -0.96
C ARG A 257 -4.44 -21.00 -0.72
N GLY A 258 -4.64 -22.31 -0.75
CA GLY A 258 -5.95 -22.94 -0.60
C GLY A 258 -6.89 -22.78 -1.81
N HIS A 259 -6.41 -22.27 -2.94
CA HIS A 259 -7.16 -22.09 -4.18
C HIS A 259 -6.30 -22.40 -5.41
N SER A 260 -6.91 -22.53 -6.58
CA SER A 260 -6.23 -22.91 -7.82
C SER A 260 -5.48 -21.71 -8.46
N VAL A 261 -4.56 -22.02 -9.38
CA VAL A 261 -3.90 -21.02 -10.23
C VAL A 261 -4.93 -20.26 -11.07
N LEU A 262 -5.97 -20.94 -11.53
CA LEU A 262 -7.04 -20.32 -12.31
C LEU A 262 -7.82 -19.30 -11.48
N ASP A 263 -8.09 -19.60 -10.22
CA ASP A 263 -8.78 -18.67 -9.33
C ASP A 263 -7.95 -17.38 -9.13
N GLU A 264 -6.62 -17.49 -8.95
CA GLU A 264 -5.72 -16.36 -8.84
C GLU A 264 -5.72 -15.50 -10.13
N ILE A 265 -5.73 -16.15 -11.31
CA ILE A 265 -5.83 -15.45 -12.61
C ILE A 265 -7.16 -14.72 -12.71
N ILE A 266 -8.27 -15.35 -12.31
CA ILE A 266 -9.59 -14.74 -12.32
C ILE A 266 -9.65 -13.55 -11.38
N ASP A 267 -9.06 -13.65 -10.19
CA ASP A 267 -9.01 -12.59 -9.19
C ASP A 267 -8.22 -11.38 -9.69
N CYS A 268 -7.09 -11.63 -10.34
CA CYS A 268 -6.29 -10.59 -10.97
C CYS A 268 -7.07 -9.84 -12.07
N ARG A 269 -7.75 -10.58 -12.96
CA ARG A 269 -8.58 -9.99 -14.03
C ARG A 269 -9.75 -9.19 -13.47
N PHE A 270 -10.41 -9.75 -12.47
CA PHE A 270 -11.53 -9.09 -11.81
C PHE A 270 -11.10 -7.77 -11.17
N SER A 271 -10.04 -7.76 -10.37
CA SER A 271 -9.52 -6.55 -9.73
C SER A 271 -9.16 -5.44 -10.73
N ARG A 272 -8.60 -5.83 -11.89
CA ARG A 272 -8.28 -4.87 -12.96
C ARG A 272 -9.53 -4.30 -13.62
N ALA A 273 -10.48 -5.17 -13.98
CA ALA A 273 -11.73 -4.75 -14.59
C ALA A 273 -12.56 -3.88 -13.63
N GLU A 274 -12.64 -4.27 -12.37
CA GLU A 274 -13.29 -3.51 -11.30
C GLU A 274 -12.73 -2.09 -11.22
N ARG A 275 -11.42 -1.95 -11.13
CA ARG A 275 -10.76 -0.64 -11.09
C ARG A 275 -11.07 0.21 -12.33
N LEU A 276 -10.97 -0.38 -13.54
CA LEU A 276 -11.27 0.33 -14.78
C LEU A 276 -12.74 0.76 -14.87
N LEU A 277 -13.67 -0.08 -14.41
CA LEU A 277 -15.11 0.26 -14.36
C LEU A 277 -15.37 1.41 -13.40
N ARG A 278 -14.65 1.49 -12.28
CA ARG A 278 -14.82 2.54 -11.26
C ARG A 278 -14.16 3.86 -11.64
N SER A 279 -13.02 3.82 -12.32
CA SER A 279 -12.17 4.98 -12.54
C SER A 279 -12.22 5.54 -13.97
N THR A 280 -12.89 4.86 -14.92
CA THR A 280 -12.91 5.25 -16.32
C THR A 280 -14.29 5.06 -16.97
N ASN A 281 -14.51 5.77 -18.08
CA ASN A 281 -15.68 5.59 -18.96
C ASN A 281 -15.37 4.73 -20.19
N LEU A 282 -14.30 3.94 -20.15
CA LEU A 282 -13.91 3.08 -21.26
C LEU A 282 -15.04 2.11 -21.66
N PRO A 283 -15.23 1.83 -22.95
CA PRO A 283 -16.16 0.80 -23.41
C PRO A 283 -15.85 -0.56 -22.80
N LEU A 284 -16.87 -1.36 -22.50
CA LEU A 284 -16.67 -2.67 -21.88
C LEU A 284 -15.75 -3.58 -22.70
N LYS A 285 -15.81 -3.53 -24.03
CA LYS A 285 -14.90 -4.27 -24.91
C LYS A 285 -13.43 -3.93 -24.68
N VAL A 286 -13.15 -2.65 -24.43
CA VAL A 286 -11.80 -2.17 -24.12
C VAL A 286 -11.36 -2.66 -22.73
N ILE A 287 -12.27 -2.62 -21.75
CA ILE A 287 -11.99 -3.13 -20.40
C ILE A 287 -11.71 -4.64 -20.43
N VAL A 288 -12.46 -5.43 -21.20
CA VAL A 288 -12.20 -6.85 -21.41
C VAL A 288 -10.75 -7.07 -21.85
N SER A 289 -10.30 -6.34 -22.87
CA SER A 289 -8.93 -6.45 -23.38
C SER A 289 -7.89 -6.02 -22.34
N LEU A 290 -8.09 -4.86 -21.68
CA LEU A 290 -7.14 -4.30 -20.72
C LEU A 290 -7.04 -5.10 -19.41
N SER A 291 -8.10 -5.82 -19.04
CA SER A 291 -8.13 -6.66 -17.84
C SER A 291 -7.72 -8.10 -18.07
N GLY A 292 -7.52 -8.51 -19.34
CA GLY A 292 -7.08 -9.85 -19.70
C GLY A 292 -8.21 -10.89 -19.73
N PHE A 293 -9.48 -10.49 -19.73
CA PHE A 293 -10.59 -11.39 -20.00
C PHE A 293 -10.63 -11.76 -21.49
N GLY A 294 -10.86 -13.05 -21.78
CA GLY A 294 -10.96 -13.54 -23.17
C GLY A 294 -12.23 -13.09 -23.90
N SER A 295 -13.30 -12.78 -23.14
CA SER A 295 -14.58 -12.36 -23.69
C SER A 295 -15.37 -11.52 -22.68
N LEU A 296 -16.35 -10.73 -23.23
CA LEU A 296 -17.28 -9.99 -22.39
C LEU A 296 -18.18 -10.92 -21.55
N GLU A 297 -18.52 -12.07 -22.08
CA GLU A 297 -19.34 -13.05 -21.35
C GLU A 297 -18.58 -13.63 -20.15
N ASN A 298 -17.30 -13.99 -20.31
CA ASN A 298 -16.48 -14.43 -19.18
C ASN A 298 -16.36 -13.35 -18.12
N MET A 299 -16.13 -12.08 -18.49
CA MET A 299 -16.11 -10.98 -17.57
C MET A 299 -17.45 -10.84 -16.83
N ARG A 300 -18.58 -10.96 -17.55
CA ARG A 300 -19.93 -10.87 -16.97
C ARG A 300 -20.18 -11.97 -15.95
N GLN A 301 -19.84 -13.21 -16.26
CA GLN A 301 -20.01 -14.36 -15.36
C GLN A 301 -19.23 -14.15 -14.06
N VAL A 302 -17.96 -13.72 -14.14
CA VAL A 302 -17.13 -13.45 -12.97
C VAL A 302 -17.70 -12.31 -12.13
N PHE A 303 -18.17 -11.20 -12.76
CA PHE A 303 -18.78 -10.09 -12.03
C PHE A 303 -20.06 -10.50 -11.31
N VAL A 304 -20.95 -11.23 -11.99
CA VAL A 304 -22.19 -11.73 -11.37
C VAL A 304 -21.88 -12.67 -10.22
N ALA A 305 -20.92 -13.58 -10.37
CA ALA A 305 -20.52 -14.50 -9.31
C ALA A 305 -19.96 -13.77 -8.07
N LYS A 306 -19.09 -12.75 -8.29
CA LYS A 306 -18.40 -12.05 -7.19
C LYS A 306 -19.21 -10.91 -6.57
N THR A 307 -20.04 -10.21 -7.35
CA THR A 307 -20.69 -8.96 -6.92
C THR A 307 -22.21 -8.99 -7.02
N ARG A 308 -22.79 -10.01 -7.64
CA ARG A 308 -24.21 -10.11 -8.01
C ARG A 308 -24.66 -9.07 -9.04
N LEU A 309 -23.74 -8.32 -9.63
CA LEU A 309 -24.00 -7.29 -10.62
C LEU A 309 -23.35 -7.64 -11.96
N SER A 310 -23.96 -7.20 -13.06
CA SER A 310 -23.27 -7.18 -14.36
C SER A 310 -22.17 -6.09 -14.35
N PRO A 311 -21.16 -6.15 -15.23
CA PRO A 311 -20.15 -5.10 -15.35
C PRO A 311 -20.74 -3.70 -15.57
N SER A 312 -21.82 -3.59 -16.37
CA SER A 312 -22.55 -2.33 -16.57
C SER A 312 -23.24 -1.86 -15.30
N GLY A 313 -23.94 -2.75 -14.60
CA GLY A 313 -24.60 -2.44 -13.34
C GLY A 313 -23.57 -2.06 -12.25
N TYR A 314 -22.43 -2.76 -12.24
CA TYR A 314 -21.33 -2.43 -11.32
C TYR A 314 -20.79 -1.01 -11.57
N ARG A 315 -20.61 -0.62 -12.84
CA ARG A 315 -20.22 0.75 -13.22
C ARG A 315 -21.25 1.77 -12.79
N GLN A 316 -22.55 1.51 -13.02
CA GLN A 316 -23.62 2.44 -12.64
C GLN A 316 -23.62 2.70 -11.13
N LEU A 317 -23.40 1.67 -10.33
CA LEU A 317 -23.45 1.77 -8.86
C LEU A 317 -22.15 2.32 -8.26
N HIS A 318 -21.00 2.00 -8.84
CA HIS A 318 -19.68 2.28 -8.24
C HIS A 318 -18.75 3.14 -9.11
N GLY A 319 -19.14 3.46 -10.35
CA GLY A 319 -18.37 4.31 -11.25
C GLY A 319 -18.37 5.77 -10.76
N ARG A 320 -17.23 6.45 -10.90
CA ARG A 320 -17.18 7.89 -10.68
C ARG A 320 -17.93 8.57 -11.83
N VAL A 321 -18.97 9.32 -11.52
CA VAL A 321 -19.59 10.25 -12.49
C VAL A 321 -18.52 11.31 -12.80
N PRO A 322 -18.11 11.51 -14.07
CA PRO A 322 -17.25 12.63 -14.39
C PRO A 322 -18.03 13.89 -14.08
N VAL A 323 -17.47 14.75 -13.25
CA VAL A 323 -17.95 16.12 -13.15
C VAL A 323 -17.78 16.73 -14.55
N ARG A 324 -18.88 16.94 -15.27
CA ARG A 324 -18.86 17.71 -16.51
C ARG A 324 -18.42 19.12 -16.13
N SER A 325 -17.20 19.46 -16.50
CA SER A 325 -16.72 20.84 -16.56
C SER A 325 -17.47 21.63 -17.61
#